data_a6c10d53b423d2477e4a6507ec22f3dd
#
_entry.id   a6c10d53b423d2477e4a6507ec22f3dd
#
_cell.length_a   1.000
_cell.length_b   1.000
_cell.length_c   1.000
_cell.angle_alpha   90.00
_cell.angle_beta   90.00
_cell.angle_gamma   90.00
#
_symmetry.space_group_name_H-M   'P 1'
#
loop_
_entity.id
_entity.type
_entity.pdbx_description
1 polymer ?
#
loop_
_entity_poly.entity_id
_entity_poly.type
_entity_poly.pdbx_seq_one_letter_code
_entity_poly.pdbx_strand_id
1 'polypeptide(L)'
;GGGAANKNDDFTFKVTITGIDGTYSTNVAGKTITNGTETEFTLRHGETFVVKNLPENASYTVVETDKKGYQKTEVSVNKEANQTSDTAEGTIRMDGENTVDYTNTKTVPSPTGIALEILPFAVLFLAAIAGGVVFFRRKRG
;
A
#
# COMPACT_ATOMS: atom_id res chain seq x y z
N GLY A 1 -4.86 24.91 8.05
CA GLY A 1 -5.60 24.01 8.19
C GLY A 1 -6.60 23.67 7.14
N GLY A 2 -7.37 22.81 7.21
CA GLY A 2 -8.54 22.42 6.48
C GLY A 2 -8.56 22.68 4.97
N GLY A 3 -7.43 22.84 4.37
CA GLY A 3 -7.37 23.20 2.98
C GLY A 3 -7.59 22.01 2.04
N ALA A 4 -7.25 22.25 0.79
CA ALA A 4 -7.40 21.27 -0.26
C ALA A 4 -6.42 20.11 -0.08
N ALA A 5 -6.62 19.05 -0.86
CA ALA A 5 -5.70 17.95 -0.92
C ALA A 5 -4.31 18.45 -1.33
N ASN A 6 -3.30 17.84 -0.76
CA ASN A 6 -1.92 18.26 -0.97
C ASN A 6 -1.06 17.04 -1.28
N LYS A 7 -0.39 17.08 -2.42
CA LYS A 7 0.45 15.96 -2.85
C LYS A 7 1.65 15.74 -1.93
N ASN A 8 1.96 16.71 -1.08
CA ASN A 8 3.08 16.60 -0.13
C ASN A 8 2.64 16.10 1.24
N ASP A 9 1.36 15.78 1.42
CA ASP A 9 0.91 15.20 2.68
C ASP A 9 1.53 13.82 2.86
N ASP A 10 2.01 13.55 4.06
CA ASP A 10 2.58 12.26 4.44
C ASP A 10 1.50 11.41 5.08
N PHE A 11 1.11 10.35 4.43
CA PHE A 11 0.15 9.39 4.98
C PHE A 11 0.92 8.25 5.62
N THR A 12 0.48 7.82 6.79
CA THR A 12 1.19 6.81 7.57
C THR A 12 0.40 5.51 7.57
N PHE A 13 1.13 4.42 7.38
CA PHE A 13 0.56 3.08 7.28
C PHE A 13 1.37 2.13 8.15
N LYS A 14 0.74 1.02 8.52
CA LYS A 14 1.42 -0.08 9.19
C LYS A 14 1.12 -1.37 8.45
N VAL A 15 2.15 -2.17 8.21
CA VAL A 15 2.02 -3.45 7.54
C VAL A 15 2.54 -4.55 8.44
N THR A 16 1.81 -5.66 8.49
CA THR A 16 2.24 -6.87 9.19
C THR A 16 2.15 -8.02 8.21
N ILE A 17 3.23 -8.79 8.08
CA ILE A 17 3.28 -9.94 7.19
C ILE A 17 3.63 -11.17 8.00
N THR A 18 2.87 -12.25 7.79
CA THR A 18 3.08 -13.52 8.49
C THR A 18 3.26 -14.63 7.47
N GLY A 19 3.73 -15.79 7.93
CA GLY A 19 3.98 -16.93 7.06
C GLY A 19 5.30 -16.81 6.32
N ILE A 20 6.25 -16.08 6.88
CA ILE A 20 7.56 -15.86 6.27
C ILE A 20 8.66 -16.20 7.28
N ASP A 21 9.83 -16.52 6.75
CA ASP A 21 11.03 -16.76 7.56
C ASP A 21 12.05 -15.67 7.26
N GLY A 22 12.78 -15.25 8.30
CA GLY A 22 13.87 -14.31 8.12
C GLY A 22 13.42 -12.90 7.88
N THR A 23 14.26 -12.16 7.22
CA THR A 23 14.09 -10.72 7.02
C THR A 23 14.02 -10.42 5.53
N TYR A 24 13.06 -9.60 5.15
CA TYR A 24 12.82 -9.25 3.75
C TYR A 24 13.10 -7.77 3.53
N SER A 25 13.79 -7.46 2.45
CA SER A 25 14.15 -6.10 2.13
C SER A 25 12.99 -5.34 1.51
N THR A 26 13.09 -4.01 1.57
CA THR A 26 12.10 -3.12 0.97
C THR A 26 12.81 -2.10 0.09
N ASN A 27 12.03 -1.27 -0.59
CA ASN A 27 12.61 -0.18 -1.39
C ASN A 27 13.04 1.01 -0.53
N VAL A 28 12.84 0.95 0.78
CA VAL A 28 13.30 2.00 1.69
C VAL A 28 14.56 1.50 2.39
N ALA A 29 15.67 2.22 2.22
CA ALA A 29 16.95 1.82 2.80
C ALA A 29 16.82 1.68 4.32
N GLY A 30 17.30 0.56 4.85
CA GLY A 30 17.29 0.30 6.28
C GLY A 30 15.95 -0.17 6.83
N LYS A 31 14.91 -0.22 6.02
CA LYS A 31 13.60 -0.70 6.47
C LYS A 31 13.38 -2.11 5.94
N THR A 32 13.14 -3.04 6.85
CA THR A 32 12.95 -4.46 6.53
C THR A 32 11.68 -4.98 7.16
N ILE A 33 11.24 -6.13 6.68
CA ILE A 33 10.03 -6.80 7.17
C ILE A 33 10.42 -8.12 7.79
N THR A 34 9.91 -8.38 8.99
CA THR A 34 10.12 -9.62 9.71
C THR A 34 8.76 -10.22 10.08
N ASN A 35 8.68 -11.54 10.11
CA ASN A 35 7.42 -12.23 10.36
C ASN A 35 6.72 -11.72 11.62
N GLY A 36 5.46 -11.32 11.46
CA GLY A 36 4.62 -10.94 12.58
C GLY A 36 4.91 -9.58 13.18
N THR A 37 5.92 -8.87 12.68
CA THR A 37 6.31 -7.57 13.22
C THR A 37 5.62 -6.47 12.44
N GLU A 38 4.90 -5.62 13.15
CA GLU A 38 4.26 -4.46 12.52
C GLU A 38 5.31 -3.43 12.14
N THR A 39 5.30 -3.00 10.88
CA THR A 39 6.27 -2.05 10.37
C THR A 39 5.54 -0.82 9.85
N GLU A 40 5.98 0.35 10.30
CA GLU A 40 5.40 1.62 9.90
C GLU A 40 6.13 2.18 8.69
N PHE A 41 5.38 2.77 7.77
CA PHE A 41 5.95 3.50 6.64
C PHE A 41 5.04 4.66 6.28
N THR A 42 5.59 5.66 5.58
CA THR A 42 4.83 6.81 5.13
C THR A 42 4.95 6.94 3.61
N LEU A 43 3.87 7.41 2.99
CA LEU A 43 3.86 7.64 1.55
C LEU A 43 3.18 8.96 1.25
N ARG A 44 3.72 9.66 0.27
CA ARG A 44 3.09 10.80 -0.37
C ARG A 44 2.38 10.33 -1.63
N HIS A 45 1.58 11.20 -2.19
CA HIS A 45 0.91 10.92 -3.46
C HIS A 45 1.92 10.43 -4.50
N GLY A 46 1.62 9.32 -5.13
CA GLY A 46 2.43 8.75 -6.20
C GLY A 46 3.58 7.87 -5.74
N GLU A 47 3.82 7.77 -4.44
CA GLU A 47 4.89 6.91 -3.93
C GLU A 47 4.39 5.50 -3.67
N THR A 48 5.30 4.56 -3.66
CA THR A 48 4.99 3.15 -3.45
C THR A 48 5.97 2.54 -2.46
N PHE A 49 5.46 1.78 -1.52
CA PHE A 49 6.28 0.96 -0.63
C PHE A 49 6.31 -0.46 -1.19
N VAL A 50 7.50 -1.01 -1.36
CA VAL A 50 7.69 -2.33 -1.97
C VAL A 50 8.37 -3.26 -0.98
N VAL A 51 7.76 -4.41 -0.73
CA VAL A 51 8.39 -5.49 0.04
C VAL A 51 8.80 -6.57 -0.96
N LYS A 52 10.05 -6.98 -0.93
CA LYS A 52 10.65 -7.79 -1.99
C LYS A 52 10.74 -9.26 -1.61
N ASN A 53 10.57 -10.12 -2.62
CA ASN A 53 10.89 -11.55 -2.55
C ASN A 53 10.05 -12.35 -1.56
N LEU A 54 8.81 -11.94 -1.35
CA LEU A 54 7.92 -12.66 -0.44
C LEU A 54 7.51 -14.01 -1.04
N PRO A 55 7.41 -15.04 -0.19
CA PRO A 55 6.96 -16.34 -0.68
C PRO A 55 5.46 -16.36 -0.91
N GLU A 56 5.03 -17.26 -1.77
CA GLU A 56 3.62 -17.52 -2.00
C GLU A 56 2.93 -17.91 -0.69
N ASN A 57 1.71 -17.49 -0.51
CA ASN A 57 0.88 -17.76 0.65
C ASN A 57 1.26 -17.00 1.92
N ALA A 58 2.26 -16.13 1.87
CA ALA A 58 2.45 -15.19 2.97
C ALA A 58 1.20 -14.33 3.09
N SER A 59 0.80 -14.00 4.31
CA SER A 59 -0.40 -13.18 4.56
C SER A 59 0.00 -11.80 5.02
N TYR A 60 -0.78 -10.80 4.62
CA TYR A 60 -0.48 -9.41 5.00
C TYR A 60 -1.72 -8.68 5.45
N THR A 61 -1.51 -7.71 6.33
CA THR A 61 -2.51 -6.75 6.74
C THR A 61 -1.87 -5.38 6.68
N VAL A 62 -2.56 -4.42 6.05
CA VAL A 62 -2.10 -3.03 5.96
C VAL A 62 -3.19 -2.15 6.53
N VAL A 63 -2.80 -1.18 7.36
CA VAL A 63 -3.73 -0.22 7.94
C VAL A 63 -3.20 1.18 7.73
N GLU A 64 -4.04 2.08 7.22
CA GLU A 64 -3.70 3.49 7.19
C GLU A 64 -4.01 4.07 8.57
N THR A 65 -2.98 4.60 9.24
CA THR A 65 -3.12 5.08 10.62
C THR A 65 -3.18 6.59 10.74
N ASP A 66 -2.70 7.31 9.72
CA ASP A 66 -2.78 8.77 9.71
C ASP A 66 -3.14 9.22 8.31
N LYS A 67 -4.37 9.68 8.15
CA LYS A 67 -4.89 10.10 6.84
C LYS A 67 -4.96 11.63 6.71
N LYS A 68 -4.28 12.35 7.58
CA LYS A 68 -4.09 13.81 7.45
C LYS A 68 -5.40 14.60 7.29
N GLY A 69 -6.45 14.16 7.95
CA GLY A 69 -7.73 14.88 7.91
C GLY A 69 -8.58 14.64 6.66
N TYR A 70 -8.17 13.73 5.80
CA TYR A 70 -9.02 13.34 4.67
C TYR A 70 -10.23 12.58 5.21
N GLN A 71 -11.40 12.85 4.65
CA GLN A 71 -12.64 12.33 5.21
C GLN A 71 -12.94 10.89 4.80
N LYS A 72 -12.47 10.50 3.61
CA LYS A 72 -12.80 9.18 3.08
C LYS A 72 -11.56 8.46 2.62
N THR A 73 -11.45 7.21 2.97
CA THR A 73 -10.38 6.33 2.49
C THR A 73 -11.00 5.14 1.80
N GLU A 74 -10.51 4.85 0.61
CA GLU A 74 -10.89 3.65 -0.12
C GLU A 74 -9.63 2.85 -0.41
N VAL A 75 -9.76 1.54 -0.44
CA VAL A 75 -8.65 0.66 -0.71
C VAL A 75 -9.04 -0.38 -1.75
N SER A 76 -8.11 -0.63 -2.67
CA SER A 76 -8.26 -1.66 -3.70
C SER A 76 -7.14 -2.67 -3.51
N VAL A 77 -7.50 -3.94 -3.37
CA VAL A 77 -6.56 -5.03 -3.26
C VAL A 77 -6.46 -5.72 -4.61
N ASN A 78 -5.23 -5.83 -5.13
CA ASN A 78 -4.97 -6.53 -6.39
C ASN A 78 -5.77 -5.96 -7.56
N LYS A 79 -5.95 -4.64 -7.57
CA LYS A 79 -6.65 -3.91 -8.64
C LYS A 79 -8.13 -4.25 -8.74
N GLU A 80 -8.69 -4.83 -7.69
CA GLU A 80 -10.13 -5.11 -7.65
C GLU A 80 -10.89 -3.87 -7.21
N ALA A 81 -12.21 -4.00 -7.09
CA ALA A 81 -13.06 -2.86 -6.78
C ALA A 81 -12.67 -2.22 -5.44
N ASN A 82 -12.76 -0.89 -5.39
CA ASN A 82 -12.50 -0.15 -4.16
C ASN A 82 -13.49 -0.51 -3.07
N GLN A 83 -12.97 -0.55 -1.85
CA GLN A 83 -13.79 -0.70 -0.66
C GLN A 83 -13.50 0.47 0.28
N THR A 84 -14.50 0.96 0.96
CA THR A 84 -14.33 2.01 1.94
C THR A 84 -13.81 1.38 3.22
N SER A 85 -12.52 1.56 3.49
CA SER A 85 -11.87 0.93 4.64
C SER A 85 -10.46 1.52 4.79
N ASP A 86 -9.97 1.53 6.02
CA ASP A 86 -8.58 1.87 6.29
C ASP A 86 -7.68 0.64 6.25
N THR A 87 -8.28 -0.56 6.21
CA THR A 87 -7.55 -1.82 6.35
C THR A 87 -7.69 -2.67 5.09
N ALA A 88 -6.57 -3.27 4.68
CA ALA A 88 -6.54 -4.22 3.58
C ALA A 88 -5.84 -5.49 4.04
N GLU A 89 -6.33 -6.63 3.57
CA GLU A 89 -5.74 -7.94 3.87
C GLU A 89 -5.66 -8.76 2.61
N GLY A 90 -4.67 -9.64 2.58
CA GLY A 90 -4.54 -10.54 1.45
C GLY A 90 -3.45 -11.57 1.66
N THR A 91 -3.25 -12.38 0.64
CA THR A 91 -2.16 -13.37 0.62
C THR A 91 -1.37 -13.18 -0.67
N ILE A 92 -0.09 -13.51 -0.59
CA ILE A 92 0.81 -13.36 -1.74
C ILE A 92 0.54 -14.47 -2.74
N ARG A 93 0.41 -14.07 -4.01
CA ARG A 93 0.18 -15.00 -5.12
C ARG A 93 1.38 -14.96 -6.05
N MET A 94 1.69 -16.10 -6.63
CA MET A 94 2.80 -16.20 -7.59
C MET A 94 2.42 -15.61 -8.94
N ASP A 95 1.17 -15.79 -9.34
CA ASP A 95 0.70 -15.36 -10.66
C ASP A 95 -0.44 -14.36 -10.48
N GLY A 96 -0.14 -13.11 -10.61
CA GLY A 96 -1.15 -12.08 -10.49
C GLY A 96 -0.65 -10.92 -9.67
N GLU A 97 -1.57 -10.00 -9.40
CA GLU A 97 -1.26 -8.80 -8.67
C GLU A 97 -1.06 -9.08 -7.20
N ASN A 98 -0.13 -8.36 -6.60
CA ASN A 98 0.02 -8.30 -5.15
C ASN A 98 0.17 -6.83 -4.79
N THR A 99 -0.93 -6.10 -4.90
CA THR A 99 -0.91 -4.65 -4.70
C THR A 99 -2.02 -4.22 -3.77
N VAL A 100 -1.78 -3.12 -3.07
CA VAL A 100 -2.80 -2.45 -2.26
C VAL A 100 -2.73 -0.97 -2.63
N ASP A 101 -3.82 -0.47 -3.19
CA ASP A 101 -3.91 0.93 -3.63
C ASP A 101 -4.88 1.67 -2.73
N TYR A 102 -4.41 2.74 -2.14
CA TYR A 102 -5.24 3.60 -1.30
C TYR A 102 -5.61 4.87 -2.04
N THR A 103 -6.83 5.31 -1.83
CA THR A 103 -7.33 6.59 -2.34
C THR A 103 -7.92 7.37 -1.20
N ASN A 104 -7.37 8.54 -0.93
CA ASN A 104 -7.89 9.42 0.11
C ASN A 104 -8.60 10.59 -0.55
N THR A 105 -9.79 10.91 -0.05
CA THR A 105 -10.63 11.96 -0.60
C THR A 105 -10.87 13.02 0.46
N LYS A 106 -10.67 14.27 0.06
CA LYS A 106 -10.91 15.41 0.91
C LYS A 106 -12.00 16.28 0.28
N THR A 107 -12.96 16.66 1.09
CA THR A 107 -14.04 17.53 0.66
C THR A 107 -13.76 18.93 1.17
N VAL A 108 -13.76 19.90 0.26
CA VAL A 108 -13.52 21.29 0.64
C VAL A 108 -14.68 22.17 0.19
N PRO A 109 -15.05 23.19 1.00
CA PRO A 109 -16.10 24.12 0.60
C PRO A 109 -15.64 24.96 -0.59
N SER A 110 -16.59 25.37 -1.41
CA SER A 110 -16.34 26.32 -2.48
C SER A 110 -17.50 27.28 -2.56
N PRO A 111 -17.35 28.42 -3.28
CA PRO A 111 -18.45 29.38 -3.40
C PRO A 111 -19.69 28.80 -4.07
N THR A 112 -19.54 27.77 -4.89
CA THR A 112 -20.64 27.17 -5.62
C THR A 112 -21.05 25.83 -5.05
N GLY A 113 -20.51 25.42 -3.91
CA GLY A 113 -20.86 24.15 -3.31
C GLY A 113 -19.64 23.45 -2.70
N ILE A 114 -19.56 22.14 -2.90
CA ILE A 114 -18.52 21.31 -2.33
C ILE A 114 -17.69 20.70 -3.44
N ALA A 115 -16.37 20.86 -3.34
CA ALA A 115 -15.43 20.24 -4.25
C ALA A 115 -14.79 19.02 -3.60
N LEU A 116 -14.57 17.99 -4.41
CA LEU A 116 -13.89 16.77 -3.97
C LEU A 116 -12.45 16.79 -4.44
N GLU A 117 -11.54 16.48 -3.54
CA GLU A 117 -10.11 16.35 -3.86
C GLU A 117 -9.69 14.93 -3.61
N ILE A 118 -9.12 14.28 -4.62
CA ILE A 118 -8.79 12.86 -4.57
C ILE A 118 -7.30 12.68 -4.78
N LEU A 119 -6.66 11.92 -3.91
CA LEU A 119 -5.25 11.54 -4.05
C LEU A 119 -5.15 10.04 -4.13
N PRO A 120 -5.21 9.46 -5.34
CA PRO A 120 -4.96 8.03 -5.51
C PRO A 120 -3.46 7.74 -5.50
N PHE A 121 -3.07 6.65 -4.86
CA PHE A 121 -1.69 6.20 -4.92
C PHE A 121 -1.61 4.73 -4.51
N ALA A 122 -0.61 4.06 -5.06
CA ALA A 122 -0.33 2.68 -4.71
C ALA A 122 0.49 2.67 -3.42
N VAL A 123 -0.03 2.03 -2.40
CA VAL A 123 0.60 2.00 -1.09
C VAL A 123 1.62 0.90 -0.97
N LEU A 124 1.29 -0.26 -1.49
CA LEU A 124 2.08 -1.44 -1.24
C LEU A 124 2.14 -2.30 -2.49
N PHE A 125 3.34 -2.59 -2.94
CA PHE A 125 3.58 -3.56 -3.98
C PHE A 125 4.39 -4.69 -3.39
N LEU A 126 3.84 -5.90 -3.45
CA LEU A 126 4.45 -7.06 -2.82
C LEU A 126 5.02 -7.94 -3.92
N ALA A 127 6.35 -7.92 -4.04
CA ALA A 127 7.02 -8.71 -5.04
C ALA A 127 7.17 -10.14 -4.54
N ALA A 128 6.45 -11.06 -5.14
CA ALA A 128 6.56 -12.47 -4.79
C ALA A 128 7.79 -13.07 -5.45
N ILE A 129 8.35 -14.08 -4.80
CA ILE A 129 9.39 -14.88 -5.43
C ILE A 129 8.71 -15.72 -6.49
N ALA A 130 9.10 -15.52 -7.71
CA ALA A 130 8.57 -16.29 -8.80
C ALA A 130 9.20 -17.66 -8.80
N GLY A 131 8.65 -18.50 -7.99
CA GLY A 131 9.09 -19.86 -7.92
C GLY A 131 10.58 -19.91 -8.01
N GLY A 132 11.08 -19.02 -7.43
CA GLY A 132 12.26 -18.58 -7.85
C GLY A 132 12.03 -17.92 -9.13
N VAL A 133 11.75 -17.21 -9.67
CA VAL A 133 11.63 -16.60 -10.89
C VAL A 133 11.11 -15.30 -11.15
N VAL A 134 11.34 -15.03 -11.26
CA VAL A 134 10.92 -14.08 -11.54
C VAL A 134 10.73 -13.30 -12.22
N PHE A 135 10.79 -12.95 -12.63
CA PHE A 135 10.48 -12.35 -13.19
C PHE A 135 10.69 -11.67 -13.88
N PHE A 136 11.00 -11.75 -14.02
CA PHE A 136 11.17 -11.32 -14.51
C PHE A 136 11.66 -11.36 -15.25
N ARG A 137 11.99 -11.89 -15.08
CA ARG A 137 12.46 -12.17 -15.54
C ARG A 137 12.39 -12.53 -16.43
N ARG A 138 12.42 -12.96 -16.34
CA ARG A 138 12.48 -13.44 -16.88
C ARG A 138 12.46 -13.50 -17.79
N LYS A 139 12.54 -13.74 -17.71
CA LYS A 139 12.61 -13.99 -18.32
C LYS A 139 12.81 -14.20 -19.02
N ARG A 140 13.01 -14.86 -18.93
CA ARG A 140 13.34 -15.25 -19.41
C ARG A 140 13.14 -15.74 -19.97
N GLY A 141 13.18 -16.20 -19.69
CA GLY A 141 13.06 -16.69 -19.98
C GLY A 141 13.13 -16.75 -20.07
#